data_154cd31464aa5f9e48ec6bf6d6525112
#
_entry.id   154cd31464aa5f9e48ec6bf6d6525112
#
_cell.length_a   1.000
_cell.length_b   1.000
_cell.length_c   1.000
_cell.angle_alpha   90.00
_cell.angle_beta   90.00
_cell.angle_gamma   90.00
#
_symmetry.space_group_name_H-M   'P 1'
#
loop_
_entity.id
_entity.type
_entity.pdbx_description
1 polymer ?
#
loop_
_entity_poly.entity_id
_entity_poly.type
_entity_poly.pdbx_seq_one_letter_code
_entity_poly.pdbx_strand_id
1 'polypeptide(L)'
;MEKNQDIMKKITVVTGCFNEVENLEELFNRVAGAFETMPGYTFDMIVADNASTDGSRELLRRMAAKDSRVKVILNANNFGHIRSPYNALLQANGDAAIAMCSDLQDPPEMIPAMLREWEAGAKIVCCVKPESRENPLMFAVRRFYYWLLDKFSETPQLRNFTGFGLYDRRFLDALKLFHEPYPYFRGLVTEIGFKRVELPFVQDRRKHGRTKNNFFTLYDMAMTG
;
A
#
# COMPACT_ATOMS: atom_id res chain seq x y z
N MET A 1 35.62 -21.87 -4.04
CA MET A 1 34.50 -21.38 -3.19
C MET A 1 34.31 -19.91 -3.52
N GLU A 2 33.47 -19.63 -4.53
CA GLU A 2 33.07 -18.25 -4.84
C GLU A 2 32.27 -17.69 -3.68
N LYS A 3 32.75 -16.61 -3.09
CA LYS A 3 31.94 -15.80 -2.17
C LYS A 3 30.79 -15.23 -2.99
N ASN A 4 29.59 -15.83 -2.81
CA ASN A 4 28.34 -15.17 -3.18
C ASN A 4 28.37 -13.80 -2.47
N GLN A 5 28.64 -12.74 -3.21
CA GLN A 5 28.37 -11.39 -2.71
C GLN A 5 26.85 -11.37 -2.54
N ASP A 6 26.39 -11.37 -1.29
CA ASP A 6 24.97 -11.16 -0.98
C ASP A 6 24.59 -9.80 -1.59
N ILE A 7 23.97 -9.86 -2.77
CA ILE A 7 23.45 -8.67 -3.46
C ILE A 7 22.31 -8.14 -2.58
N MET A 8 22.57 -7.02 -1.91
CA MET A 8 21.54 -6.36 -1.09
C MET A 8 20.32 -6.04 -1.96
N LYS A 9 19.16 -6.59 -1.57
CA LYS A 9 17.90 -6.32 -2.28
C LYS A 9 17.35 -4.97 -1.87
N LYS A 10 16.81 -4.25 -2.83
CA LYS A 10 16.23 -2.93 -2.63
C LYS A 10 14.71 -3.02 -2.59
N ILE A 11 14.11 -2.45 -1.56
CA ILE A 11 12.65 -2.35 -1.41
C ILE A 11 12.22 -0.90 -1.53
N THR A 12 11.22 -0.61 -2.36
CA THR A 12 10.62 0.72 -2.40
C THR A 12 9.32 0.73 -1.59
N VAL A 13 9.29 1.48 -0.49
CA VAL A 13 8.05 1.71 0.26
C VAL A 13 7.29 2.86 -0.38
N VAL A 14 6.00 2.68 -0.63
CA VAL A 14 5.16 3.66 -1.34
C VAL A 14 3.97 4.04 -0.47
N THR A 15 3.74 5.33 -0.31
CA THR A 15 2.58 5.85 0.40
C THR A 15 2.00 7.09 -0.28
N GLY A 16 0.66 7.22 -0.21
CA GLY A 16 -0.03 8.46 -0.56
C GLY A 16 -0.20 9.33 0.67
N CYS A 17 -0.08 10.64 0.52
CA CYS A 17 -0.24 11.63 1.59
C CYS A 17 -1.28 12.68 1.20
N PHE A 18 -2.20 12.98 2.11
CA PHE A 18 -3.08 14.15 1.99
C PHE A 18 -3.45 14.70 3.36
N ASN A 19 -2.77 15.78 3.77
CA ASN A 19 -2.91 16.41 5.09
C ASN A 19 -2.63 15.40 6.23
N GLU A 20 -1.39 14.91 6.28
CA GLU A 20 -0.90 13.92 7.25
C GLU A 20 0.43 14.37 7.89
N VAL A 21 0.63 15.69 8.05
CA VAL A 21 1.89 16.28 8.54
C VAL A 21 2.36 15.65 9.87
N GLU A 22 1.43 15.30 10.75
CA GLU A 22 1.72 14.73 12.08
C GLU A 22 2.19 13.27 12.03
N ASN A 23 1.93 12.56 10.92
CA ASN A 23 2.22 11.13 10.79
C ASN A 23 3.51 10.81 10.02
N LEU A 24 3.97 11.75 9.15
CA LEU A 24 5.01 11.46 8.15
C LEU A 24 6.36 11.09 8.75
N GLU A 25 6.84 11.82 9.76
CA GLU A 25 8.13 11.52 10.39
C GLU A 25 8.07 10.22 11.19
N GLU A 26 6.98 9.97 11.91
CA GLU A 26 6.78 8.71 12.63
C GLU A 26 6.75 7.54 11.67
N LEU A 27 6.02 7.65 10.56
CA LEU A 27 5.94 6.61 9.53
C LEU A 27 7.34 6.26 8.99
N PHE A 28 8.10 7.28 8.60
CA PHE A 28 9.46 7.07 8.08
C PHE A 28 10.37 6.39 9.10
N ASN A 29 10.33 6.84 10.35
CA ASN A 29 11.14 6.27 11.42
C ASN A 29 10.78 4.81 11.73
N ARG A 30 9.49 4.46 11.73
CA ARG A 30 9.03 3.08 11.92
C ARG A 30 9.42 2.18 10.74
N VAL A 31 9.31 2.68 9.50
CA VAL A 31 9.81 1.97 8.32
C VAL A 31 11.31 1.75 8.42
N ALA A 32 12.09 2.77 8.74
CA ALA A 32 13.54 2.66 8.90
C ALA A 32 13.90 1.62 9.98
N GLY A 33 13.26 1.68 11.15
CA GLY A 33 13.46 0.71 12.23
C GLY A 33 13.13 -0.73 11.83
N ALA A 34 12.11 -0.95 10.98
CA ALA A 34 11.81 -2.28 10.47
C ALA A 34 12.95 -2.83 9.59
N PHE A 35 13.56 -1.97 8.75
CA PHE A 35 14.70 -2.38 7.90
C PHE A 35 16.01 -2.54 8.66
N GLU A 36 16.22 -1.86 9.79
CA GLU A 36 17.40 -2.08 10.65
C GLU A 36 17.52 -3.53 11.14
N THR A 37 16.40 -4.22 11.27
CA THR A 37 16.37 -5.65 11.63
C THR A 37 16.65 -6.59 10.47
N MET A 38 16.84 -6.07 9.25
CA MET A 38 16.92 -6.84 8.00
C MET A 38 18.19 -6.48 7.20
N PRO A 39 19.38 -6.94 7.63
CA PRO A 39 20.68 -6.49 7.07
C PRO A 39 20.89 -6.81 5.58
N GLY A 40 20.11 -7.74 5.00
CA GLY A 40 20.16 -8.09 3.56
C GLY A 40 19.39 -7.12 2.64
N TYR A 41 18.79 -6.05 3.19
CA TYR A 41 17.93 -5.15 2.45
C TYR A 41 18.34 -3.69 2.58
N THR A 42 18.13 -2.95 1.50
CA THR A 42 18.08 -1.49 1.49
C THR A 42 16.66 -1.04 1.16
N PHE A 43 16.33 0.20 1.53
CA PHE A 43 15.03 0.75 1.13
C PHE A 43 15.13 2.19 0.67
N ASP A 44 14.17 2.59 -0.15
CA ASP A 44 13.76 3.97 -0.34
C ASP A 44 12.24 4.10 -0.11
N MET A 45 11.78 5.32 0.14
CA MET A 45 10.38 5.62 0.40
C MET A 45 9.88 6.70 -0.55
N ILE A 46 8.88 6.37 -1.36
CA ILE A 46 8.19 7.32 -2.23
C ILE A 46 6.91 7.80 -1.53
N VAL A 47 6.82 9.09 -1.28
CA VAL A 47 5.63 9.73 -0.72
C VAL A 47 4.97 10.58 -1.80
N ALA A 48 3.75 10.22 -2.22
CA ALA A 48 2.97 11.00 -3.16
C ALA A 48 2.04 11.96 -2.43
N ASP A 49 2.45 13.21 -2.32
CA ASP A 49 1.63 14.28 -1.74
C ASP A 49 0.54 14.71 -2.72
N ASN A 50 -0.70 14.62 -2.27
CA ASN A 50 -1.89 14.83 -3.08
C ASN A 50 -2.46 16.26 -2.93
N ALA A 51 -1.60 17.27 -3.06
CA ALA A 51 -1.89 18.69 -2.87
C ALA A 51 -2.32 19.03 -1.43
N SER A 52 -1.55 18.58 -0.44
CA SER A 52 -1.77 18.91 0.97
C SER A 52 -1.65 20.40 1.27
N THR A 53 -2.40 20.86 2.28
CA THR A 53 -2.48 22.26 2.72
C THR A 53 -2.13 22.48 4.19
N ASP A 54 -1.72 21.42 4.91
CA ASP A 54 -1.47 21.40 6.36
C ASP A 54 0.01 21.54 6.74
N GLY A 55 0.91 21.77 5.78
CA GLY A 55 2.36 21.78 5.97
C GLY A 55 3.05 20.45 5.62
N SER A 56 2.31 19.43 5.20
CA SER A 56 2.90 18.13 4.75
C SER A 56 3.91 18.33 3.64
N ARG A 57 3.64 19.21 2.66
CA ARG A 57 4.53 19.46 1.50
C ARG A 57 5.87 20.02 1.90
N GLU A 58 5.87 20.98 2.82
CA GLU A 58 7.07 21.63 3.37
C GLU A 58 7.89 20.63 4.19
N LEU A 59 7.21 19.82 5.01
CA LEU A 59 7.85 18.74 5.77
C LEU A 59 8.50 17.71 4.84
N LEU A 60 7.80 17.25 3.82
CA LEU A 60 8.32 16.27 2.85
C LEU A 60 9.54 16.78 2.10
N ARG A 61 9.56 18.08 1.69
CA ARG A 61 10.76 18.68 1.08
C ARG A 61 11.95 18.69 2.03
N ARG A 62 11.73 19.00 3.32
CA ARG A 62 12.79 18.96 4.34
C ARG A 62 13.29 17.54 4.57
N MET A 63 12.39 16.56 4.65
CA MET A 63 12.75 15.15 4.82
C MET A 63 13.60 14.66 3.63
N ALA A 64 13.19 14.95 2.40
CA ALA A 64 13.93 14.56 1.20
C ALA A 64 15.29 15.25 1.07
N ALA A 65 15.42 16.49 1.55
CA ALA A 65 16.71 17.19 1.59
C ALA A 65 17.67 16.61 2.65
N LYS A 66 17.12 16.05 3.74
CA LYS A 66 17.88 15.48 4.85
C LYS A 66 18.27 14.02 4.62
N ASP A 67 17.42 13.24 3.96
CA ASP A 67 17.61 11.81 3.76
C ASP A 67 17.32 11.41 2.30
N SER A 68 18.34 10.95 1.60
CA SER A 68 18.25 10.57 0.17
C SER A 68 17.33 9.35 -0.09
N ARG A 69 16.97 8.61 0.96
CA ARG A 69 16.00 7.52 0.87
C ARG A 69 14.57 8.03 0.67
N VAL A 70 14.28 9.26 1.09
CA VAL A 70 12.95 9.87 0.92
C VAL A 70 12.84 10.51 -0.46
N LYS A 71 11.88 10.06 -1.23
CA LYS A 71 11.53 10.59 -2.56
C LYS A 71 10.11 11.14 -2.51
N VAL A 72 9.88 12.28 -3.13
CA VAL A 72 8.60 12.96 -3.03
C VAL A 72 8.04 13.26 -4.40
N ILE A 73 6.77 12.88 -4.60
CA ILE A 73 5.95 13.30 -5.74
C ILE A 73 4.98 14.36 -5.23
N LEU A 74 5.10 15.59 -5.72
CA LEU A 74 4.21 16.69 -5.32
C LEU A 74 3.16 16.91 -6.42
N ASN A 75 1.98 16.34 -6.24
CA ASN A 75 0.89 16.51 -7.17
C ASN A 75 0.41 17.96 -7.20
N ALA A 76 0.05 18.45 -8.39
CA ALA A 76 -0.50 19.80 -8.56
C ALA A 76 -1.95 19.90 -8.07
N ASN A 77 -2.67 18.75 -8.02
CA ASN A 77 -4.06 18.69 -7.56
C ASN A 77 -4.28 17.41 -6.74
N ASN A 78 -5.39 17.33 -6.02
CA ASN A 78 -5.81 16.11 -5.33
C ASN A 78 -6.47 15.14 -6.34
N PHE A 79 -5.72 14.10 -6.73
CA PHE A 79 -6.18 13.04 -7.64
C PHE A 79 -6.90 11.88 -6.93
N GLY A 80 -7.17 12.03 -5.64
CA GLY A 80 -7.82 11.00 -4.83
C GLY A 80 -6.87 9.94 -4.28
N HIS A 81 -7.41 9.12 -3.41
CA HIS A 81 -6.67 8.11 -2.64
C HIS A 81 -6.34 6.82 -3.44
N ILE A 82 -6.86 6.70 -4.66
CA ILE A 82 -6.58 5.56 -5.55
C ILE A 82 -5.49 5.94 -6.56
N ARG A 83 -5.70 6.97 -7.37
CA ARG A 83 -4.82 7.31 -8.50
C ARG A 83 -3.45 7.81 -8.06
N SER A 84 -3.39 8.62 -7.01
CA SER A 84 -2.12 9.19 -6.53
C SER A 84 -1.15 8.10 -6.00
N PRO A 85 -1.55 7.22 -5.05
CA PRO A 85 -0.68 6.12 -4.62
C PRO A 85 -0.37 5.10 -5.73
N TYR A 86 -1.33 4.83 -6.62
CA TYR A 86 -1.12 3.94 -7.76
C TYR A 86 -0.02 4.48 -8.70
N ASN A 87 -0.08 5.77 -9.05
CA ASN A 87 0.96 6.42 -9.84
C ASN A 87 2.34 6.34 -9.15
N ALA A 88 2.40 6.52 -7.84
CA ALA A 88 3.63 6.38 -7.08
C ALA A 88 4.15 4.93 -7.09
N LEU A 89 3.26 3.94 -7.00
CA LEU A 89 3.61 2.52 -7.08
C LEU A 89 4.24 2.16 -8.42
N LEU A 90 3.73 2.71 -9.53
CA LEU A 90 4.31 2.51 -10.87
C LEU A 90 5.73 3.09 -11.00
N GLN A 91 6.11 4.06 -10.15
CA GLN A 91 7.45 4.65 -10.12
C GLN A 91 8.42 3.92 -9.19
N ALA A 92 7.95 2.91 -8.44
CA ALA A 92 8.81 2.09 -7.60
C ALA A 92 9.87 1.37 -8.45
N ASN A 93 11.13 1.44 -8.01
CA ASN A 93 12.30 0.89 -8.72
C ASN A 93 13.11 -0.15 -7.92
N GLY A 94 12.64 -0.56 -6.75
CA GLY A 94 13.22 -1.65 -5.97
C GLY A 94 12.95 -3.04 -6.59
N ASP A 95 13.55 -4.08 -6.05
CA ASP A 95 13.29 -5.49 -6.41
C ASP A 95 11.85 -5.92 -6.03
N ALA A 96 11.27 -5.22 -5.05
CA ALA A 96 9.86 -5.24 -4.72
C ALA A 96 9.42 -3.87 -4.23
N ALA A 97 8.10 -3.64 -4.19
CA ALA A 97 7.53 -2.47 -3.53
C ALA A 97 6.56 -2.88 -2.41
N ILE A 98 6.51 -2.07 -1.36
CA ILE A 98 5.52 -2.19 -0.29
C ILE A 98 4.62 -0.96 -0.35
N ALA A 99 3.33 -1.17 -0.58
CA ALA A 99 2.33 -0.11 -0.52
C ALA A 99 1.69 -0.08 0.88
N MET A 100 1.59 1.12 1.49
CA MET A 100 0.98 1.31 2.80
C MET A 100 0.37 2.71 2.94
N CYS A 101 -0.55 2.88 3.89
CA CYS A 101 -1.18 4.17 4.17
C CYS A 101 -0.27 5.05 5.03
N SER A 102 -0.39 6.38 4.89
CA SER A 102 0.37 7.35 5.68
C SER A 102 -0.22 7.64 7.07
N ASP A 103 -1.40 7.13 7.39
CA ASP A 103 -2.13 7.40 8.63
C ASP A 103 -1.78 6.47 9.81
N LEU A 104 -0.69 5.69 9.67
CA LEU A 104 -0.17 4.73 10.64
C LEU A 104 -1.13 3.57 10.98
N GLN A 105 -2.17 3.35 10.18
CA GLN A 105 -3.08 2.22 10.36
C GLN A 105 -2.51 0.91 9.80
N ASP A 106 -1.60 1.00 8.85
CA ASP A 106 -0.85 -0.12 8.28
C ASP A 106 0.50 -0.22 9.00
N PRO A 107 0.72 -1.23 9.87
CA PRO A 107 1.91 -1.26 10.71
C PRO A 107 3.18 -1.62 9.92
N PRO A 108 4.22 -0.74 9.89
CA PRO A 108 5.49 -1.05 9.24
C PRO A 108 6.19 -2.29 9.81
N GLU A 109 5.85 -2.71 11.00
CA GLU A 109 6.35 -3.91 11.67
C GLU A 109 5.97 -5.21 10.95
N MET A 110 5.03 -5.14 10.00
CA MET A 110 4.71 -6.27 9.09
C MET A 110 5.77 -6.46 7.99
N ILE A 111 6.64 -5.48 7.73
CA ILE A 111 7.66 -5.54 6.67
C ILE A 111 8.51 -6.83 6.75
N PRO A 112 9.09 -7.22 7.90
CA PRO A 112 9.85 -8.44 7.99
C PRO A 112 9.05 -9.72 7.65
N ALA A 113 7.76 -9.75 7.99
CA ALA A 113 6.90 -10.87 7.66
C ALA A 113 6.62 -10.93 6.14
N MET A 114 6.34 -9.78 5.52
CA MET A 114 6.14 -9.68 4.07
C MET A 114 7.38 -10.11 3.29
N LEU A 115 8.55 -9.69 3.73
CA LEU A 115 9.83 -10.06 3.09
C LEU A 115 10.09 -11.56 3.17
N ARG A 116 9.78 -12.22 4.31
CA ARG A 116 9.92 -13.69 4.45
C ARG A 116 9.03 -14.45 3.45
N GLU A 117 7.77 -14.04 3.27
CA GLU A 117 6.87 -14.67 2.31
C GLU A 117 7.32 -14.43 0.86
N TRP A 118 7.84 -13.25 0.57
CA TRP A 118 8.42 -12.94 -0.73
C TRP A 118 9.65 -13.80 -1.04
N GLU A 119 10.57 -13.99 -0.08
CA GLU A 119 11.72 -14.89 -0.22
C GLU A 119 11.29 -16.37 -0.37
N ALA A 120 10.19 -16.77 0.26
CA ALA A 120 9.58 -18.08 0.06
C ALA A 120 8.91 -18.25 -1.31
N GLY A 121 8.99 -17.21 -2.17
CA GLY A 121 8.58 -17.26 -3.58
C GLY A 121 7.20 -16.68 -3.87
N ALA A 122 6.53 -16.07 -2.90
CA ALA A 122 5.33 -15.27 -3.18
C ALA A 122 5.69 -14.06 -4.05
N LYS A 123 4.85 -13.74 -5.02
CA LYS A 123 5.02 -12.54 -5.88
C LYS A 123 4.16 -11.38 -5.43
N ILE A 124 3.13 -11.69 -4.65
CA ILE A 124 2.25 -10.73 -4.00
C ILE A 124 2.02 -11.20 -2.57
N VAL A 125 2.24 -10.32 -1.61
CA VAL A 125 1.91 -10.57 -0.21
C VAL A 125 0.86 -9.55 0.20
N CYS A 126 -0.38 -10.00 0.39
CA CYS A 126 -1.51 -9.17 0.76
C CYS A 126 -1.70 -9.17 2.27
N CYS A 127 -1.58 -8.02 2.91
CA CYS A 127 -1.96 -7.88 4.31
C CYS A 127 -3.49 -7.73 4.42
N VAL A 128 -4.15 -8.69 5.05
CA VAL A 128 -5.61 -8.75 5.17
C VAL A 128 -6.05 -8.50 6.61
N LYS A 129 -7.13 -7.75 6.78
CA LYS A 129 -7.72 -7.54 8.10
C LYS A 129 -8.50 -8.79 8.49
N PRO A 130 -8.35 -9.33 9.72
CA PRO A 130 -9.23 -10.38 10.18
C PRO A 130 -10.68 -9.88 10.19
N GLU A 131 -11.63 -10.79 10.08
CA GLU A 131 -13.05 -10.43 10.13
C GLU A 131 -13.34 -9.65 11.43
N SER A 132 -13.81 -8.40 11.29
CA SER A 132 -14.18 -7.60 12.43
C SER A 132 -15.48 -8.14 13.05
N ARG A 133 -15.61 -8.05 14.38
CA ARG A 133 -16.89 -8.26 15.09
C ARG A 133 -17.85 -7.13 14.72
N GLU A 134 -18.59 -7.33 13.64
CA GLU A 134 -19.59 -6.38 13.17
C GLU A 134 -20.98 -6.73 13.70
N ASN A 135 -21.87 -5.73 13.64
CA ASN A 135 -23.30 -5.95 13.88
C ASN A 135 -23.82 -7.03 12.91
N PRO A 136 -24.58 -8.05 13.37
CA PRO A 136 -25.07 -9.15 12.54
C PRO A 136 -25.82 -8.71 11.29
N LEU A 137 -26.55 -7.57 11.34
CA LEU A 137 -27.26 -7.03 10.19
C LEU A 137 -26.26 -6.51 9.12
N MET A 138 -25.22 -5.77 9.52
CA MET A 138 -24.19 -5.29 8.59
C MET A 138 -23.38 -6.45 8.02
N PHE A 139 -23.12 -7.49 8.79
CA PHE A 139 -22.50 -8.72 8.31
C PHE A 139 -23.35 -9.41 7.22
N ALA A 140 -24.70 -9.51 7.41
CA ALA A 140 -25.60 -10.09 6.42
C ALA A 140 -25.64 -9.28 5.13
N VAL A 141 -25.71 -7.94 5.22
CA VAL A 141 -25.67 -7.03 4.05
C VAL A 141 -24.37 -7.18 3.29
N ARG A 142 -23.23 -7.17 4.00
CA ARG A 142 -21.92 -7.34 3.41
C ARG A 142 -21.76 -8.72 2.75
N ARG A 143 -22.24 -9.79 3.39
CA ARG A 143 -22.22 -11.15 2.84
C ARG A 143 -23.05 -11.26 1.56
N PHE A 144 -24.22 -10.62 1.53
CA PHE A 144 -25.07 -10.55 0.32
C PHE A 144 -24.37 -9.77 -0.80
N TYR A 145 -23.75 -8.63 -0.47
CA TYR A 145 -22.99 -7.83 -1.45
C TYR A 145 -21.81 -8.62 -2.04
N TYR A 146 -21.01 -9.30 -1.23
CA TYR A 146 -19.92 -10.13 -1.75
C TYR A 146 -20.41 -11.35 -2.53
N TRP A 147 -21.54 -11.95 -2.14
CA TRP A 147 -22.17 -13.01 -2.92
C TRP A 147 -22.63 -12.51 -4.29
N LEU A 148 -23.18 -11.31 -4.35
CA LEU A 148 -23.57 -10.68 -5.61
C LEU A 148 -22.35 -10.40 -6.50
N LEU A 149 -21.28 -9.84 -5.94
CA LEU A 149 -20.02 -9.60 -6.64
C LEU A 149 -19.41 -10.91 -7.16
N ASP A 150 -19.30 -11.94 -6.33
CA ASP A 150 -18.75 -13.25 -6.72
C ASP A 150 -19.55 -13.88 -7.88
N LYS A 151 -20.86 -13.57 -7.97
CA LYS A 151 -21.72 -14.08 -9.05
C LYS A 151 -21.57 -13.34 -10.37
N PHE A 152 -21.21 -12.05 -10.32
CA PHE A 152 -21.10 -11.18 -11.49
C PHE A 152 -19.65 -10.84 -11.86
N SER A 153 -18.69 -11.12 -10.99
CA SER A 153 -17.26 -10.93 -11.26
C SER A 153 -16.62 -12.24 -11.72
N GLU A 154 -15.88 -12.20 -12.80
CA GLU A 154 -15.09 -13.33 -13.29
C GLU A 154 -13.84 -13.59 -12.44
N THR A 155 -13.44 -12.62 -11.61
CA THR A 155 -12.25 -12.71 -10.75
C THR A 155 -12.61 -12.81 -9.27
N PRO A 156 -11.98 -13.72 -8.50
CA PRO A 156 -12.19 -13.84 -7.05
C PRO A 156 -11.85 -12.54 -6.33
N GLN A 157 -12.81 -12.00 -5.58
CA GLN A 157 -12.59 -10.75 -4.83
C GLN A 157 -11.72 -10.98 -3.58
N LEU A 158 -10.67 -10.17 -3.41
CA LEU A 158 -9.88 -10.12 -2.18
C LEU A 158 -10.68 -9.44 -1.07
N ARG A 159 -11.18 -10.24 -0.13
CA ARG A 159 -11.95 -9.72 1.02
C ARG A 159 -11.01 -9.06 2.04
N ASN A 160 -11.46 -7.97 2.65
CA ASN A 160 -10.75 -7.26 3.73
C ASN A 160 -9.33 -6.77 3.37
N PHE A 161 -9.02 -6.66 2.08
CA PHE A 161 -7.76 -6.16 1.57
C PHE A 161 -7.88 -4.68 1.19
N THR A 162 -6.92 -3.86 1.64
CA THR A 162 -6.91 -2.40 1.41
C THR A 162 -5.84 -1.94 0.42
N GLY A 163 -5.01 -2.85 -0.07
CA GLY A 163 -3.84 -2.53 -0.87
C GLY A 163 -2.54 -2.54 -0.06
N PHE A 164 -2.60 -2.71 1.27
CA PHE A 164 -1.43 -2.89 2.10
C PHE A 164 -0.78 -4.23 1.82
N GLY A 165 0.49 -4.22 1.37
CA GLY A 165 1.19 -5.45 1.00
C GLY A 165 2.48 -5.22 0.23
N LEU A 166 3.14 -6.33 -0.11
CA LEU A 166 4.36 -6.35 -0.89
C LEU A 166 4.10 -6.89 -2.30
N TYR A 167 4.72 -6.27 -3.27
CA TYR A 167 4.56 -6.53 -4.70
C TYR A 167 5.93 -6.72 -5.36
N ASP A 168 6.21 -7.92 -5.86
CA ASP A 168 7.44 -8.28 -6.56
C ASP A 168 7.63 -7.42 -7.83
N ARG A 169 8.87 -7.21 -8.24
CA ARG A 169 9.22 -6.47 -9.47
C ARG A 169 8.45 -6.97 -10.70
N ARG A 170 8.30 -8.29 -10.85
CA ARG A 170 7.57 -8.86 -11.99
C ARG A 170 6.10 -8.46 -12.02
N PHE A 171 5.46 -8.39 -10.83
CA PHE A 171 4.09 -7.88 -10.73
C PHE A 171 4.02 -6.39 -11.09
N LEU A 172 4.96 -5.58 -10.58
CA LEU A 172 5.01 -4.14 -10.87
C LEU A 172 5.25 -3.86 -12.36
N ASP A 173 6.07 -4.68 -13.03
CA ASP A 173 6.32 -4.53 -14.45
C ASP A 173 5.11 -4.97 -15.28
N ALA A 174 4.40 -6.04 -14.89
CA ALA A 174 3.13 -6.40 -15.49
C ALA A 174 2.07 -5.31 -15.29
N LEU A 175 2.00 -4.73 -14.08
CA LEU A 175 1.05 -3.67 -13.75
C LEU A 175 1.20 -2.42 -14.65
N LYS A 176 2.44 -2.11 -15.08
CA LYS A 176 2.70 -0.98 -15.99
C LYS A 176 2.13 -1.17 -17.40
N LEU A 177 1.81 -2.40 -17.79
CA LEU A 177 1.19 -2.69 -19.09
C LEU A 177 -0.31 -2.39 -19.11
N PHE A 178 -0.93 -2.25 -17.92
CA PHE A 178 -2.34 -1.87 -17.78
C PHE A 178 -2.45 -0.34 -17.76
N HIS A 179 -3.03 0.22 -18.80
CA HIS A 179 -3.22 1.67 -18.96
C HIS A 179 -4.60 2.10 -18.42
N GLU A 180 -4.86 1.81 -17.14
CA GLU A 180 -6.14 2.11 -16.50
C GLU A 180 -6.18 3.54 -15.95
N PRO A 181 -7.03 4.45 -16.45
CA PRO A 181 -7.18 5.81 -15.93
C PRO A 181 -7.74 5.84 -14.50
N TYR A 182 -8.55 4.82 -14.16
CA TYR A 182 -9.15 4.61 -12.85
C TYR A 182 -8.88 3.18 -12.38
N PRO A 183 -7.67 2.89 -11.86
CA PRO A 183 -7.28 1.53 -11.57
C PRO A 183 -8.06 0.97 -10.38
N TYR A 184 -8.76 -0.15 -10.61
CA TYR A 184 -9.26 -0.98 -9.53
C TYR A 184 -8.14 -1.90 -9.04
N PHE A 185 -7.24 -1.34 -8.24
CA PHE A 185 -5.98 -2.01 -7.87
C PHE A 185 -6.19 -3.40 -7.25
N ARG A 186 -7.22 -3.58 -6.41
CA ARG A 186 -7.56 -4.88 -5.81
C ARG A 186 -7.95 -5.93 -6.84
N GLY A 187 -8.63 -5.53 -7.90
CA GLY A 187 -8.95 -6.38 -9.05
C GLY A 187 -7.68 -6.76 -9.81
N LEU A 188 -6.83 -5.78 -10.14
CA LEU A 188 -5.56 -6.02 -10.84
C LEU A 188 -4.64 -6.99 -10.09
N VAL A 189 -4.61 -6.94 -8.75
CA VAL A 189 -3.86 -7.89 -7.90
C VAL A 189 -4.30 -9.33 -8.11
N THR A 190 -5.59 -9.56 -8.38
CA THR A 190 -6.13 -10.90 -8.65
C THR A 190 -6.04 -11.29 -10.12
N GLU A 191 -6.30 -10.36 -11.01
CA GLU A 191 -6.38 -10.58 -12.46
C GLU A 191 -5.01 -10.94 -13.07
N ILE A 192 -3.94 -10.27 -12.64
CA ILE A 192 -2.56 -10.56 -13.11
C ILE A 192 -2.11 -12.00 -12.76
N GLY A 193 -2.70 -12.63 -11.75
CA GLY A 193 -2.60 -14.07 -11.50
C GLY A 193 -1.28 -14.59 -10.93
N PHE A 194 -0.40 -13.74 -10.40
CA PHE A 194 0.82 -14.20 -9.72
C PHE A 194 0.52 -14.93 -8.39
N LYS A 195 1.46 -15.80 -7.98
CA LYS A 195 1.40 -16.48 -6.68
C LYS A 195 1.26 -15.49 -5.55
N ARG A 196 0.15 -15.58 -4.82
CA ARG A 196 -0.25 -14.69 -3.74
C ARG A 196 -0.28 -15.41 -2.40
N VAL A 197 0.11 -14.69 -1.34
CA VAL A 197 -0.02 -15.11 0.06
C VAL A 197 -0.78 -14.02 0.82
N GLU A 198 -1.66 -14.43 1.72
CA GLU A 198 -2.41 -13.53 2.59
C GLU A 198 -1.83 -13.58 4.00
N LEU A 199 -1.43 -12.43 4.54
CA LEU A 199 -0.96 -12.26 5.91
C LEU A 199 -2.01 -11.53 6.74
N PRO A 200 -2.56 -12.14 7.77
CA PRO A 200 -3.47 -11.43 8.68
C PRO A 200 -2.71 -10.40 9.52
N PHE A 201 -3.28 -9.21 9.69
CA PHE A 201 -2.75 -8.18 10.58
C PHE A 201 -3.87 -7.48 11.35
N VAL A 202 -3.52 -6.98 12.52
CA VAL A 202 -4.44 -6.14 13.31
C VAL A 202 -4.20 -4.68 12.93
N GLN A 203 -5.25 -4.02 12.45
CA GLN A 203 -5.17 -2.61 12.09
C GLN A 203 -5.14 -1.75 13.35
N ASP A 204 -4.14 -0.89 13.46
CA ASP A 204 -4.06 0.10 14.51
C ASP A 204 -5.17 1.15 14.39
N ARG A 205 -5.53 1.76 15.53
CA ARG A 205 -6.40 2.93 15.49
C ARG A 205 -5.63 4.11 14.93
N ARG A 206 -6.29 4.89 14.07
CA ARG A 206 -5.72 6.14 13.56
C ARG A 206 -5.30 7.03 14.72
N LYS A 207 -4.03 7.45 14.74
CA LYS A 207 -3.49 8.32 15.80
C LYS A 207 -3.89 9.77 15.60
N HIS A 208 -3.76 10.28 14.37
CA HIS A 208 -3.99 11.68 14.01
C HIS A 208 -4.83 11.78 12.74
N GLY A 209 -5.49 12.93 12.53
CA GLY A 209 -6.31 13.21 11.35
C GLY A 209 -7.76 12.73 11.48
N ARG A 210 -8.60 13.12 10.51
CA ARG A 210 -10.02 12.75 10.42
C ARG A 210 -10.27 11.90 9.18
N THR A 211 -11.14 10.89 9.32
CA THR A 211 -11.64 10.12 8.17
C THR A 211 -12.32 11.07 7.19
N LYS A 212 -11.84 11.08 5.93
CA LYS A 212 -12.37 11.92 4.86
C LYS A 212 -13.40 11.18 3.98
N ASN A 213 -13.62 9.90 4.24
CA ASN A 213 -14.61 9.11 3.54
C ASN A 213 -16.01 9.54 3.99
N ASN A 214 -16.78 10.12 3.08
CA ASN A 214 -18.19 10.41 3.23
C ASN A 214 -19.00 9.38 2.41
N PHE A 215 -20.32 9.42 2.53
CA PHE A 215 -21.22 8.51 1.83
C PHE A 215 -21.03 8.55 0.30
N PHE A 216 -20.80 9.74 -0.27
CA PHE A 216 -20.58 9.90 -1.71
C PHE A 216 -19.25 9.28 -2.15
N THR A 217 -18.19 9.42 -1.35
CA THR A 217 -16.89 8.78 -1.63
C THR A 217 -17.00 7.25 -1.61
N LEU A 218 -17.75 6.70 -0.63
CA LEU A 218 -17.98 5.26 -0.55
C LEU A 218 -18.84 4.74 -1.70
N TYR A 219 -19.85 5.52 -2.11
CA TYR A 219 -20.68 5.20 -3.26
C TYR A 219 -19.86 5.21 -4.57
N ASP A 220 -19.06 6.26 -4.77
CA ASP A 220 -18.18 6.39 -5.94
C ASP A 220 -17.17 5.22 -6.02
N MET A 221 -16.59 4.83 -4.89
CA MET A 221 -15.72 3.64 -4.80
C MET A 221 -16.47 2.33 -5.14
N ALA A 222 -17.73 2.21 -4.73
CA ALA A 222 -18.53 1.03 -5.02
C ALA A 222 -18.97 0.95 -6.49
N MET A 223 -19.12 2.10 -7.15
CA MET A 223 -19.52 2.18 -8.55
C MET A 223 -18.36 2.09 -9.54
N THR A 224 -17.13 2.37 -9.08
CA THR A 224 -15.91 2.33 -9.91
C THR A 224 -15.10 1.04 -9.72
N GLY A 225 -15.44 0.20 -8.77
CA GLY A 225 -14.86 -1.13 -8.53
C GLY A 225 -15.82 -2.22 -8.88
#